data_36516649e7883c372f9a57b2da0c9b8e
#
_entry.id   36516649e7883c372f9a57b2da0c9b8e
#
_cell.length_a   1.000
_cell.length_b   1.000
_cell.length_c   1.000
_cell.angle_alpha   90.00
_cell.angle_beta   90.00
_cell.angle_gamma   90.00
#
_symmetry.space_group_name_H-M   'P 1'
#
loop_
_entity.id
_entity.type
_entity.pdbx_description
1 polymer ?
#
loop_
_entity_poly.entity_id
_entity_poly.type
_entity_poly.pdbx_seq_one_letter_code
_entity_poly.pdbx_strand_id
1 'polypeptide(L)'
;MNQETVQTDGIHHSRIGKYPHNEIIGKSYGTKIQSHEGKKSVYILRMTPEMWTRALPHRTQIIYLPDIAFITQMLDLKAGYRVIECGTGSGSFSHSLARALSPNGHLFTFEYHELRAELAKKEFEEHKLSPSLVTIQHRDVCKNGFGMGGESGFVDAVFLDLPAPWEAVAHAKEALNPAKLTRICCFSPCIEQVQKTCAALRVNGFTDIEMFECLSKEHSVYKYEQIRTFTLNATEYKQTSTDGKLLTKRAKNYNCESEADDGNVRLIGRPVVQIKGHTSYLTFASLIKK
;
A
#
# COMPACT_ATOMS: atom_id res chain seq x y z
N MET A 1 6.72 -3.35 -12.32
CA MET A 1 5.30 -3.48 -12.75
C MET A 1 4.99 -2.17 -13.46
N ASN A 2 4.37 -2.20 -14.61
CA ASN A 2 4.01 -0.99 -15.37
C ASN A 2 2.52 -1.05 -15.66
N GLN A 3 1.86 0.09 -15.52
CA GLN A 3 0.53 0.32 -16.07
C GLN A 3 0.70 0.99 -17.42
N GLU A 4 -0.03 0.53 -18.41
CA GLU A 4 0.03 1.08 -19.76
C GLU A 4 -1.35 0.98 -20.42
N THR A 5 -1.76 2.03 -21.11
CA THR A 5 -2.96 2.02 -21.93
C THR A 5 -2.66 1.29 -23.22
N VAL A 6 -3.37 0.19 -23.46
CA VAL A 6 -3.21 -0.62 -24.66
C VAL A 6 -3.98 0.00 -25.82
N GLN A 7 -3.31 0.26 -26.94
CA GLN A 7 -3.90 0.86 -28.15
C GLN A 7 -3.53 0.06 -29.41
N THR A 8 -4.36 0.13 -30.43
CA THR A 8 -4.09 -0.52 -31.71
C THR A 8 -2.74 -0.07 -32.26
N ASP A 9 -1.96 -1.02 -32.77
CA ASP A 9 -0.62 -0.83 -33.34
C ASP A 9 0.44 -0.25 -32.40
N GLY A 10 0.13 -0.18 -31.09
CA GLY A 10 1.10 0.16 -30.04
C GLY A 10 2.07 -0.99 -29.75
N ILE A 11 3.20 -0.66 -29.14
CA ILE A 11 4.19 -1.64 -28.70
C ILE A 11 4.65 -1.25 -27.28
N HIS A 12 4.47 -2.16 -26.33
CA HIS A 12 5.07 -2.02 -25.02
C HIS A 12 6.56 -2.38 -25.05
N HIS A 13 7.41 -1.46 -24.67
CA HIS A 13 8.86 -1.64 -24.60
C HIS A 13 9.30 -1.84 -23.14
N SER A 14 9.96 -2.96 -22.85
CA SER A 14 10.51 -3.24 -21.53
C SER A 14 11.96 -3.74 -21.63
N ARG A 15 12.65 -3.83 -20.48
CA ARG A 15 13.99 -4.42 -20.44
C ARG A 15 14.05 -5.90 -20.84
N ILE A 16 12.90 -6.57 -20.85
CA ILE A 16 12.80 -8.01 -21.16
C ILE A 16 12.23 -8.29 -22.54
N GLY A 17 11.87 -7.26 -23.32
CA GLY A 17 11.42 -7.44 -24.70
C GLY A 17 10.40 -6.42 -25.15
N LYS A 18 9.95 -6.58 -26.39
CA LYS A 18 8.90 -5.78 -27.04
C LYS A 18 7.64 -6.63 -27.14
N TYR A 19 6.49 -6.04 -26.79
CA TYR A 19 5.19 -6.73 -26.76
C TYR A 19 4.18 -5.90 -27.55
N PRO A 20 3.79 -6.35 -28.77
CA PRO A 20 2.77 -5.65 -29.56
C PRO A 20 1.44 -5.64 -28.83
N HIS A 21 0.79 -4.47 -28.76
CA HIS A 21 -0.51 -4.33 -28.11
C HIS A 21 -1.60 -5.15 -28.79
N ASN A 22 -1.50 -5.37 -30.10
CA ASN A 22 -2.44 -6.21 -30.84
C ASN A 22 -2.47 -7.67 -30.35
N GLU A 23 -1.36 -8.16 -29.77
CA GLU A 23 -1.32 -9.48 -29.15
C GLU A 23 -1.92 -9.49 -27.72
N ILE A 24 -2.11 -8.33 -27.13
CA ILE A 24 -2.66 -8.14 -25.78
C ILE A 24 -4.17 -7.87 -25.84
N ILE A 25 -4.61 -7.08 -26.83
CA ILE A 25 -6.01 -6.67 -26.98
C ILE A 25 -6.91 -7.91 -27.12
N GLY A 26 -7.98 -7.96 -26.31
CA GLY A 26 -8.93 -9.07 -26.30
C GLY A 26 -8.48 -10.32 -25.55
N LYS A 27 -7.28 -10.35 -24.98
CA LYS A 27 -6.83 -11.46 -24.12
C LYS A 27 -7.35 -11.32 -22.69
N SER A 28 -7.65 -12.45 -22.08
CA SER A 28 -8.06 -12.48 -20.67
C SER A 28 -6.90 -12.16 -19.73
N TYR A 29 -7.21 -11.56 -18.57
CA TYR A 29 -6.24 -11.43 -17.49
C TYR A 29 -5.72 -12.80 -17.05
N GLY A 30 -4.44 -12.87 -16.69
CA GLY A 30 -3.71 -14.11 -16.41
C GLY A 30 -3.03 -14.70 -17.65
N THR A 31 -3.29 -14.20 -18.85
CA THR A 31 -2.66 -14.69 -20.10
C THR A 31 -1.18 -14.31 -20.12
N LYS A 32 -0.36 -15.28 -20.53
CA LYS A 32 1.08 -15.11 -20.80
C LYS A 32 1.27 -14.65 -22.23
N ILE A 33 1.89 -13.49 -22.42
CA ILE A 33 2.22 -12.91 -23.72
C ILE A 33 3.71 -13.08 -23.98
N GLN A 34 4.06 -13.60 -25.13
CA GLN A 34 5.45 -13.75 -25.56
C GLN A 34 5.99 -12.42 -26.08
N SER A 35 7.28 -12.19 -25.89
CA SER A 35 7.94 -11.06 -26.58
C SER A 35 7.99 -11.30 -28.07
N HIS A 36 8.06 -10.24 -28.87
CA HIS A 36 8.21 -10.35 -30.34
C HIS A 36 9.33 -11.30 -30.80
N GLU A 37 10.39 -11.39 -30.00
CA GLU A 37 11.51 -12.30 -30.26
C GLU A 37 11.28 -13.73 -29.72
N GLY A 38 10.17 -14.01 -29.04
CA GLY A 38 9.85 -15.33 -28.49
C GLY A 38 10.66 -15.78 -27.27
N LYS A 39 11.65 -14.99 -26.83
CA LYS A 39 12.61 -15.37 -25.77
C LYS A 39 12.12 -15.09 -24.34
N LYS A 40 11.24 -14.16 -24.17
CA LYS A 40 10.75 -13.68 -22.87
C LYS A 40 9.23 -13.53 -22.89
N SER A 41 8.62 -13.47 -21.73
CA SER A 41 7.18 -13.34 -21.61
C SER A 41 6.79 -12.45 -20.43
N VAL A 42 5.59 -11.88 -20.51
CA VAL A 42 4.91 -11.12 -19.46
C VAL A 42 3.53 -11.70 -19.22
N TYR A 43 2.95 -11.43 -18.04
CA TYR A 43 1.56 -11.75 -17.74
C TYR A 43 0.73 -10.48 -17.75
N ILE A 44 -0.46 -10.56 -18.34
CA ILE A 44 -1.46 -9.50 -18.24
C ILE A 44 -2.21 -9.70 -16.94
N LEU A 45 -2.19 -8.71 -16.06
CA LEU A 45 -2.86 -8.77 -14.76
C LEU A 45 -3.94 -7.70 -14.66
N ARG A 46 -5.05 -8.03 -14.00
CA ARG A 46 -6.05 -7.03 -13.63
C ARG A 46 -5.45 -6.11 -12.58
N MET A 47 -5.58 -4.81 -12.76
CA MET A 47 -5.17 -3.81 -11.78
C MET A 47 -5.91 -4.03 -10.46
N THR A 48 -5.16 -4.15 -9.36
CA THR A 48 -5.67 -4.13 -7.99
C THR A 48 -5.11 -2.91 -7.25
N PRO A 49 -5.70 -2.47 -6.14
CA PRO A 49 -5.15 -1.38 -5.33
C PRO A 49 -3.69 -1.60 -4.93
N GLU A 50 -3.30 -2.84 -4.61
CA GLU A 50 -1.92 -3.18 -4.25
C GLU A 50 -0.96 -3.02 -5.44
N MET A 51 -1.41 -3.39 -6.64
CA MET A 51 -0.63 -3.20 -7.86
C MET A 51 -0.53 -1.72 -8.21
N TRP A 52 -1.62 -0.96 -8.01
CA TRP A 52 -1.63 0.48 -8.19
C TRP A 52 -0.61 1.16 -7.27
N THR A 53 -0.63 0.89 -5.97
CA THR A 53 0.34 1.41 -5.01
C THR A 53 1.80 1.20 -5.45
N ARG A 54 2.09 0.11 -6.18
CA ARG A 54 3.44 -0.21 -6.69
C ARG A 54 3.76 0.34 -8.07
N ALA A 55 2.76 0.76 -8.83
CA ALA A 55 2.90 1.17 -10.23
C ALA A 55 2.57 2.65 -10.47
N LEU A 56 1.90 3.30 -9.52
CA LEU A 56 1.45 4.68 -9.66
C LEU A 56 2.62 5.66 -9.91
N PRO A 57 2.38 6.74 -10.66
CA PRO A 57 3.33 7.83 -10.76
C PRO A 57 3.38 8.58 -9.42
N HIS A 58 4.55 8.57 -8.78
CA HIS A 58 4.73 9.25 -7.49
C HIS A 58 4.66 10.77 -7.67
N ARG A 59 3.56 11.38 -7.24
CA ARG A 59 3.38 12.83 -7.14
C ARG A 59 3.70 13.34 -5.73
N THR A 60 3.53 12.46 -4.75
CA THR A 60 3.75 12.70 -3.33
C THR A 60 4.44 11.49 -2.73
N GLN A 61 4.89 11.60 -1.47
CA GLN A 61 5.13 10.44 -0.63
C GLN A 61 3.81 9.69 -0.48
N ILE A 62 3.84 8.36 -0.60
CA ILE A 62 2.64 7.52 -0.53
C ILE A 62 2.65 6.67 0.74
N ILE A 63 1.46 6.23 1.12
CA ILE A 63 1.29 5.19 2.14
C ILE A 63 1.45 3.82 1.47
N TYR A 64 2.23 2.94 2.10
CA TYR A 64 2.53 1.62 1.59
C TYR A 64 1.62 0.53 2.18
N LEU A 65 1.61 -0.64 1.55
CA LEU A 65 0.66 -1.72 1.85
C LEU A 65 0.60 -2.16 3.32
N PRO A 66 1.70 -2.24 4.09
CA PRO A 66 1.61 -2.60 5.51
C PRO A 66 0.77 -1.59 6.31
N ASP A 67 1.02 -0.28 6.11
CA ASP A 67 0.26 0.78 6.77
C ASP A 67 -1.19 0.80 6.30
N ILE A 68 -1.43 0.67 4.99
CA ILE A 68 -2.78 0.60 4.39
C ILE A 68 -3.59 -0.53 5.03
N ALA A 69 -3.02 -1.73 5.14
CA ALA A 69 -3.68 -2.89 5.72
C ALA A 69 -4.01 -2.65 7.21
N PHE A 70 -3.05 -2.13 7.96
CA PHE A 70 -3.20 -1.86 9.38
C PHE A 70 -4.24 -0.76 9.64
N ILE A 71 -4.19 0.36 8.90
CA ILE A 71 -5.19 1.43 9.00
C ILE A 71 -6.59 0.90 8.69
N THR A 72 -6.74 0.13 7.61
CA THR A 72 -8.03 -0.45 7.21
C THR A 72 -8.61 -1.32 8.31
N GLN A 73 -7.77 -2.13 8.97
CA GLN A 73 -8.18 -2.99 10.09
C GLN A 73 -8.54 -2.18 11.34
N MET A 74 -7.69 -1.24 11.74
CA MET A 74 -7.88 -0.47 12.97
C MET A 74 -9.07 0.50 12.90
N LEU A 75 -9.35 1.04 11.71
CA LEU A 75 -10.56 1.82 11.46
C LEU A 75 -11.81 0.95 11.33
N ASP A 76 -11.68 -0.40 11.34
CA ASP A 76 -12.77 -1.37 11.17
C ASP A 76 -13.61 -1.12 9.91
N LEU A 77 -12.94 -0.81 8.79
CA LEU A 77 -13.59 -0.43 7.56
C LEU A 77 -14.38 -1.59 6.95
N LYS A 78 -15.61 -1.32 6.54
CA LYS A 78 -16.56 -2.31 6.00
C LYS A 78 -17.24 -1.80 4.75
N ALA A 79 -17.73 -2.73 3.96
CA ALA A 79 -18.64 -2.41 2.87
C ALA A 79 -19.84 -1.61 3.37
N GLY A 80 -20.19 -0.56 2.68
CA GLY A 80 -21.26 0.34 3.06
C GLY A 80 -20.88 1.50 3.99
N TYR A 81 -19.64 1.54 4.49
CA TYR A 81 -19.16 2.67 5.30
C TYR A 81 -18.93 3.92 4.45
N ARG A 82 -19.13 5.08 5.06
CA ARG A 82 -18.78 6.39 4.51
C ARG A 82 -17.52 6.88 5.20
N VAL A 83 -16.49 7.18 4.45
CA VAL A 83 -15.16 7.49 4.98
C VAL A 83 -14.63 8.80 4.39
N ILE A 84 -13.99 9.60 5.22
CA ILE A 84 -13.20 10.75 4.79
C ILE A 84 -11.73 10.37 4.73
N GLU A 85 -11.07 10.69 3.64
CA GLU A 85 -9.62 10.70 3.45
C GLU A 85 -9.16 12.14 3.20
N CYS A 86 -8.12 12.58 3.90
CA CYS A 86 -7.47 13.86 3.65
C CYS A 86 -6.03 13.64 3.26
N GLY A 87 -5.64 14.30 2.16
CA GLY A 87 -4.36 14.03 1.52
C GLY A 87 -4.49 12.92 0.48
N THR A 88 -5.31 13.14 -0.57
CA THR A 88 -5.46 12.19 -1.69
C THR A 88 -4.11 11.84 -2.31
N GLY A 89 -3.25 12.83 -2.47
CA GLY A 89 -1.89 12.67 -2.98
C GLY A 89 -1.84 11.95 -4.33
N SER A 90 -1.18 10.80 -4.35
CA SER A 90 -1.09 9.94 -5.55
C SER A 90 -2.20 8.88 -5.63
N GLY A 91 -3.18 8.90 -4.73
CA GLY A 91 -4.32 8.00 -4.75
C GLY A 91 -4.01 6.55 -4.36
N SER A 92 -2.88 6.30 -3.69
CA SER A 92 -2.51 4.96 -3.25
C SER A 92 -3.53 4.38 -2.28
N PHE A 93 -3.83 5.10 -1.20
CA PHE A 93 -4.78 4.65 -0.20
C PHE A 93 -6.22 4.75 -0.68
N SER A 94 -6.56 5.80 -1.45
CA SER A 94 -7.91 6.00 -2.00
C SER A 94 -8.44 4.76 -2.74
N HIS A 95 -7.62 4.09 -3.55
CA HIS A 95 -8.02 2.86 -4.26
C HIS A 95 -8.31 1.70 -3.31
N SER A 96 -7.51 1.56 -2.26
CA SER A 96 -7.72 0.52 -1.24
C SER A 96 -8.98 0.79 -0.41
N LEU A 97 -9.23 2.06 -0.05
CA LEU A 97 -10.45 2.50 0.61
C LEU A 97 -11.68 2.25 -0.26
N ALA A 98 -11.65 2.68 -1.53
CA ALA A 98 -12.76 2.46 -2.46
C ALA A 98 -13.15 0.98 -2.54
N ARG A 99 -12.17 0.08 -2.62
CA ARG A 99 -12.44 -1.37 -2.59
C ARG A 99 -13.04 -1.85 -1.27
N ALA A 100 -12.51 -1.38 -0.13
CA ALA A 100 -12.99 -1.81 1.19
C ALA A 100 -14.45 -1.36 1.45
N LEU A 101 -14.83 -0.21 0.91
CA LEU A 101 -16.15 0.38 1.10
C LEU A 101 -17.20 -0.13 0.11
N SER A 102 -16.77 -0.70 -1.02
CA SER A 102 -17.65 -1.21 -2.08
C SER A 102 -18.53 -2.37 -1.58
N PRO A 103 -19.79 -2.56 -2.11
CA PRO A 103 -20.39 -1.76 -3.20
C PRO A 103 -21.17 -0.53 -2.72
N ASN A 104 -21.62 -0.45 -1.48
CA ASN A 104 -22.63 0.50 -1.02
C ASN A 104 -22.07 1.63 -0.14
N GLY A 105 -20.74 1.69 0.04
CA GLY A 105 -20.08 2.74 0.80
C GLY A 105 -19.69 3.93 -0.06
N HIS A 106 -19.07 4.93 0.58
CA HIS A 106 -18.61 6.12 -0.11
C HIS A 106 -17.32 6.67 0.49
N LEU A 107 -16.36 7.00 -0.36
CA LEU A 107 -15.12 7.69 -0.02
C LEU A 107 -15.22 9.16 -0.41
N PHE A 108 -15.08 10.05 0.58
CA PHE A 108 -14.89 11.47 0.37
C PHE A 108 -13.40 11.76 0.56
N THR A 109 -12.70 12.09 -0.54
CA THR A 109 -11.27 12.39 -0.46
C THR A 109 -10.99 13.84 -0.77
N PHE A 110 -10.09 14.45 0.00
CA PHE A 110 -9.78 15.87 -0.05
C PHE A 110 -8.30 16.09 -0.35
N GLU A 111 -8.03 16.99 -1.29
CA GLU A 111 -6.68 17.37 -1.68
C GLU A 111 -6.53 18.90 -1.63
N TYR A 112 -5.44 19.34 -1.01
CA TYR A 112 -5.15 20.78 -0.88
C TYR A 112 -4.69 21.42 -2.18
N HIS A 113 -3.95 20.67 -3.02
CA HIS A 113 -3.42 21.17 -4.28
C HIS A 113 -4.37 20.88 -5.44
N GLU A 114 -4.84 21.93 -6.09
CA GLU A 114 -5.79 21.85 -7.20
C GLU A 114 -5.36 20.92 -8.32
N LEU A 115 -4.14 21.10 -8.84
CA LEU A 115 -3.62 20.23 -9.91
C LEU A 115 -3.55 18.75 -9.52
N ARG A 116 -3.22 18.44 -8.26
CA ARG A 116 -3.22 17.05 -7.78
C ARG A 116 -4.63 16.49 -7.68
N ALA A 117 -5.59 17.30 -7.25
CA ALA A 117 -7.01 16.92 -7.20
C ALA A 117 -7.55 16.61 -8.60
N GLU A 118 -7.24 17.45 -9.59
CA GLU A 118 -7.65 17.23 -10.98
C GLU A 118 -7.02 15.95 -11.59
N LEU A 119 -5.72 15.71 -11.35
CA LEU A 119 -5.05 14.51 -11.82
C LEU A 119 -5.62 13.25 -11.17
N ALA A 120 -5.85 13.26 -9.87
CA ALA A 120 -6.45 12.14 -9.17
C ALA A 120 -7.88 11.87 -9.65
N LYS A 121 -8.67 12.92 -9.93
CA LYS A 121 -10.01 12.78 -10.51
C LYS A 121 -9.98 12.05 -11.85
N LYS A 122 -9.09 12.45 -12.75
CA LYS A 122 -8.93 11.78 -14.05
C LYS A 122 -8.56 10.30 -13.89
N GLU A 123 -7.60 10.01 -12.99
CA GLU A 123 -7.19 8.61 -12.71
C GLU A 123 -8.34 7.80 -12.13
N PHE A 124 -9.15 8.34 -11.23
CA PHE A 124 -10.32 7.64 -10.70
C PHE A 124 -11.34 7.33 -11.79
N GLU A 125 -11.56 8.25 -12.74
CA GLU A 125 -12.42 8.03 -13.90
C GLU A 125 -11.85 6.93 -14.82
N GLU A 126 -10.56 6.98 -15.15
CA GLU A 126 -9.86 5.98 -15.97
C GLU A 126 -9.90 4.59 -15.32
N HIS A 127 -9.77 4.52 -14.01
CA HIS A 127 -9.83 3.28 -13.23
C HIS A 127 -11.26 2.83 -12.93
N LYS A 128 -12.26 3.53 -13.46
CA LYS A 128 -13.69 3.24 -13.31
C LYS A 128 -14.15 3.23 -11.85
N LEU A 129 -13.56 4.06 -11.03
CA LEU A 129 -14.10 4.34 -9.71
C LEU A 129 -15.31 5.25 -9.88
N SER A 130 -16.49 4.66 -9.64
CA SER A 130 -17.77 5.36 -9.84
C SER A 130 -17.86 6.62 -8.96
N PRO A 131 -18.41 7.75 -9.46
CA PRO A 131 -18.72 8.91 -8.61
C PRO A 131 -19.67 8.59 -7.45
N SER A 132 -20.44 7.51 -7.54
CA SER A 132 -21.24 7.02 -6.41
C SER A 132 -20.42 6.36 -5.31
N LEU A 133 -19.16 5.99 -5.59
CA LEU A 133 -18.26 5.35 -4.64
C LEU A 133 -17.18 6.31 -4.14
N VAL A 134 -16.66 7.19 -5.00
CA VAL A 134 -15.55 8.11 -4.66
C VAL A 134 -15.87 9.52 -5.13
N THR A 135 -15.77 10.47 -4.21
CA THR A 135 -15.85 11.90 -4.51
C THR A 135 -14.56 12.57 -4.06
N ILE A 136 -13.87 13.22 -5.00
CA ILE A 136 -12.70 14.04 -4.71
C ILE A 136 -13.03 15.53 -4.74
N GLN A 137 -12.48 16.29 -3.78
CA GLN A 137 -12.62 17.74 -3.72
C GLN A 137 -11.26 18.40 -3.47
N HIS A 138 -11.00 19.49 -4.22
CA HIS A 138 -9.96 20.44 -3.88
C HIS A 138 -10.44 21.30 -2.70
N ARG A 139 -9.76 21.21 -1.53
CA ARG A 139 -10.17 21.93 -0.32
C ARG A 139 -9.05 22.00 0.73
N ASP A 140 -8.92 23.16 1.38
CA ASP A 140 -8.18 23.30 2.63
C ASP A 140 -9.09 22.88 3.79
N VAL A 141 -8.96 21.63 4.22
CA VAL A 141 -9.82 21.05 5.26
C VAL A 141 -9.51 21.58 6.66
N CYS A 142 -8.28 22.06 6.91
CA CYS A 142 -7.91 22.68 8.19
C CYS A 142 -8.67 23.99 8.43
N LYS A 143 -8.93 24.75 7.36
CA LYS A 143 -9.67 26.02 7.45
C LYS A 143 -11.18 25.86 7.25
N ASN A 144 -11.56 25.03 6.26
CA ASN A 144 -12.93 25.01 5.75
C ASN A 144 -13.71 23.76 6.17
N GLY A 145 -13.08 22.86 6.93
CA GLY A 145 -13.70 21.58 7.32
C GLY A 145 -14.08 20.69 6.14
N PHE A 146 -14.89 19.69 6.41
CA PHE A 146 -15.32 18.67 5.44
C PHE A 146 -16.71 18.94 4.84
N GLY A 147 -17.29 20.11 5.08
CA GLY A 147 -18.69 20.44 4.77
C GLY A 147 -19.12 20.02 3.36
N MET A 148 -19.96 19.01 3.30
CA MET A 148 -20.67 18.51 2.11
C MET A 148 -22.08 19.10 2.11
N GLY A 149 -22.20 20.44 1.94
CA GLY A 149 -23.51 21.09 1.90
C GLY A 149 -24.21 21.28 3.25
N GLY A 150 -23.46 21.27 4.37
CA GLY A 150 -24.03 21.52 5.72
C GLY A 150 -24.36 20.23 6.49
N GLU A 151 -24.06 19.04 5.96
CA GLU A 151 -24.25 17.78 6.68
C GLU A 151 -23.19 17.59 7.77
N SER A 152 -23.64 17.32 8.99
CA SER A 152 -22.81 16.87 10.11
C SER A 152 -23.12 15.39 10.40
N GLY A 153 -22.15 14.67 10.96
CA GLY A 153 -22.39 13.28 11.39
C GLY A 153 -22.64 12.29 10.27
N PHE A 154 -22.02 12.49 9.11
CA PHE A 154 -22.32 11.74 7.89
C PHE A 154 -21.32 10.62 7.57
N VAL A 155 -20.23 10.48 8.34
CA VAL A 155 -19.18 9.45 8.06
C VAL A 155 -18.93 8.54 9.27
N ASP A 156 -18.38 7.38 8.98
CA ASP A 156 -18.09 6.30 9.94
C ASP A 156 -16.65 6.33 10.42
N ALA A 157 -15.74 6.79 9.56
CA ALA A 157 -14.32 6.92 9.88
C ALA A 157 -13.68 8.09 9.13
N VAL A 158 -12.58 8.58 9.70
CA VAL A 158 -11.77 9.66 9.11
C VAL A 158 -10.31 9.25 9.11
N PHE A 159 -9.63 9.48 8.00
CA PHE A 159 -8.19 9.35 7.86
C PHE A 159 -7.56 10.69 7.49
N LEU A 160 -6.55 11.12 8.25
CA LEU A 160 -5.86 12.40 8.08
C LEU A 160 -4.37 12.16 7.76
N ASP A 161 -3.98 12.42 6.53
CA ASP A 161 -2.58 12.51 6.07
C ASP A 161 -2.27 13.96 5.69
N LEU A 162 -2.04 14.76 6.71
CA LEU A 162 -1.87 16.21 6.62
C LEU A 162 -0.60 16.65 7.34
N PRO A 163 0.03 17.77 6.95
CA PRO A 163 1.16 18.33 7.70
C PRO A 163 0.82 18.71 9.14
N ALA A 164 -0.44 19.10 9.39
CA ALA A 164 -0.95 19.51 10.69
C ALA A 164 -2.30 18.84 11.00
N PRO A 165 -2.34 17.50 11.21
CA PRO A 165 -3.61 16.79 11.39
C PRO A 165 -4.40 17.26 12.60
N TRP A 166 -3.76 17.79 13.64
CA TRP A 166 -4.42 18.36 14.83
C TRP A 166 -5.37 19.54 14.53
N GLU A 167 -5.12 20.28 13.45
CA GLU A 167 -5.99 21.39 13.04
C GLU A 167 -7.31 20.91 12.43
N ALA A 168 -7.34 19.70 11.87
CA ALA A 168 -8.53 19.11 11.27
C ALA A 168 -9.35 18.24 12.24
N VAL A 169 -8.85 17.96 13.46
CA VAL A 169 -9.53 17.06 14.44
C VAL A 169 -10.91 17.54 14.83
N ALA A 170 -11.10 18.86 15.06
CA ALA A 170 -12.42 19.42 15.39
C ALA A 170 -13.43 19.22 14.26
N HIS A 171 -13.02 19.47 13.03
CA HIS A 171 -13.83 19.23 11.84
C HIS A 171 -14.13 17.74 11.62
N ALA A 172 -13.15 16.85 11.92
CA ALA A 172 -13.38 15.42 11.86
C ALA A 172 -14.46 14.98 12.86
N LYS A 173 -14.43 15.52 14.09
CA LYS A 173 -15.49 15.27 15.09
C LYS A 173 -16.88 15.68 14.60
N GLU A 174 -16.99 16.81 13.91
CA GLU A 174 -18.27 17.28 13.35
C GLU A 174 -18.79 16.35 12.24
N ALA A 175 -17.87 15.83 11.41
CA ALA A 175 -18.21 14.92 10.31
C ALA A 175 -18.55 13.50 10.76
N LEU A 176 -17.99 13.03 11.89
CA LEU A 176 -18.19 11.69 12.41
C LEU A 176 -19.61 11.49 12.97
N ASN A 177 -20.22 10.35 12.64
CA ASN A 177 -21.57 10.01 13.02
C ASN A 177 -21.72 9.85 14.54
N PRO A 178 -22.51 10.71 15.21
CA PRO A 178 -22.64 10.65 16.66
C PRO A 178 -23.46 9.49 17.19
N ALA A 179 -24.20 8.78 16.33
CA ALA A 179 -25.12 7.72 16.75
C ALA A 179 -24.43 6.37 16.94
N LYS A 180 -23.16 6.25 16.61
CA LYS A 180 -22.41 4.99 16.70
C LYS A 180 -20.95 5.23 17.08
N LEU A 181 -20.23 4.13 17.39
CA LEU A 181 -18.78 4.19 17.53
C LEU A 181 -18.14 4.51 16.19
N THR A 182 -17.39 5.60 16.16
CA THR A 182 -16.63 6.05 14.98
C THR A 182 -15.15 6.14 15.31
N ARG A 183 -14.31 6.11 14.29
CA ARG A 183 -12.85 6.06 14.46
C ARG A 183 -12.14 7.09 13.59
N ILE A 184 -11.01 7.55 14.07
CA ILE A 184 -10.08 8.42 13.35
C ILE A 184 -8.69 7.81 13.34
N CYS A 185 -7.97 7.99 12.24
CA CYS A 185 -6.53 7.72 12.16
C CYS A 185 -5.82 8.97 11.62
N CYS A 186 -4.74 9.35 12.28
CA CYS A 186 -3.86 10.44 11.86
C CYS A 186 -2.48 9.87 11.54
N PHE A 187 -2.00 10.11 10.32
CA PHE A 187 -0.65 9.79 9.89
C PHE A 187 0.30 10.94 10.24
N SER A 188 1.43 10.64 10.83
CA SER A 188 2.43 11.64 11.23
C SER A 188 3.83 11.10 11.08
N PRO A 189 4.72 11.75 10.32
CA PRO A 189 6.13 11.33 10.21
C PRO A 189 6.97 11.63 11.46
N CYS A 190 6.55 12.56 12.33
CA CYS A 190 7.32 13.04 13.48
C CYS A 190 6.55 12.88 14.79
N ILE A 191 7.27 12.53 15.87
CA ILE A 191 6.66 12.34 17.19
C ILE A 191 6.06 13.64 17.77
N GLU A 192 6.60 14.78 17.42
CA GLU A 192 6.08 16.09 17.83
C GLU A 192 4.68 16.36 17.24
N GLN A 193 4.43 15.87 16.03
CA GLN A 193 3.10 15.92 15.41
C GLN A 193 2.13 15.00 16.15
N VAL A 194 2.59 13.81 16.55
CA VAL A 194 1.78 12.86 17.35
C VAL A 194 1.37 13.51 18.67
N GLN A 195 2.29 14.18 19.38
CA GLN A 195 1.98 14.85 20.64
C GLN A 195 0.89 15.90 20.50
N LYS A 196 0.98 16.76 19.46
CA LYS A 196 -0.03 17.76 19.16
C LYS A 196 -1.38 17.13 18.78
N THR A 197 -1.34 16.08 17.98
CA THR A 197 -2.52 15.33 17.55
C THR A 197 -3.23 14.68 18.73
N CYS A 198 -2.49 14.00 19.62
CA CYS A 198 -3.06 13.41 20.84
C CYS A 198 -3.69 14.48 21.76
N ALA A 199 -3.06 15.65 21.90
CA ALA A 199 -3.63 16.75 22.67
C ALA A 199 -4.96 17.24 22.05
N ALA A 200 -4.98 17.45 20.74
CA ALA A 200 -6.20 17.87 20.01
C ALA A 200 -7.31 16.81 20.12
N LEU A 201 -6.99 15.53 20.00
CA LEU A 201 -7.96 14.43 20.13
C LEU A 201 -8.60 14.44 21.53
N ARG A 202 -7.81 14.58 22.61
CA ARG A 202 -8.32 14.65 24.00
C ARG A 202 -9.24 15.84 24.20
N VAL A 203 -8.83 17.03 23.75
CA VAL A 203 -9.66 18.26 23.87
C VAL A 203 -10.97 18.10 23.14
N ASN A 204 -11.00 17.38 22.04
CA ASN A 204 -12.21 17.12 21.25
C ASN A 204 -13.05 15.95 21.76
N GLY A 205 -12.63 15.27 22.84
CA GLY A 205 -13.39 14.22 23.51
C GLY A 205 -13.25 12.84 22.86
N PHE A 206 -12.22 12.61 22.07
CA PHE A 206 -11.86 11.27 21.60
C PHE A 206 -11.28 10.45 22.73
N THR A 207 -11.54 9.14 22.72
CA THR A 207 -11.06 8.14 23.66
C THR A 207 -10.20 7.09 22.95
N ASP A 208 -9.64 6.15 23.70
CA ASP A 208 -8.85 5.03 23.19
C ASP A 208 -7.75 5.51 22.23
N ILE A 209 -7.01 6.53 22.66
CA ILE A 209 -5.94 7.12 21.83
C ILE A 209 -4.71 6.22 21.91
N GLU A 210 -4.40 5.59 20.81
CA GLU A 210 -3.27 4.67 20.67
C GLU A 210 -2.39 5.08 19.49
N MET A 211 -1.07 4.89 19.60
CA MET A 211 -0.12 5.17 18.54
C MET A 211 0.69 3.91 18.20
N PHE A 212 0.84 3.67 16.90
CA PHE A 212 1.55 2.51 16.35
C PHE A 212 2.57 2.93 15.30
N GLU A 213 3.57 2.08 15.13
CA GLU A 213 4.45 2.03 13.96
C GLU A 213 4.30 0.68 13.26
N CYS A 214 4.24 0.68 11.94
CA CYS A 214 4.24 -0.53 11.13
C CYS A 214 5.67 -0.84 10.66
N LEU A 215 6.35 -1.76 11.34
CA LEU A 215 7.68 -2.22 10.95
C LEU A 215 7.57 -3.53 10.18
N SER A 216 7.87 -3.49 8.88
CA SER A 216 7.88 -4.68 8.03
C SER A 216 9.22 -5.40 8.12
N LYS A 217 9.19 -6.64 8.61
CA LYS A 217 10.35 -7.54 8.64
C LYS A 217 10.22 -8.59 7.54
N GLU A 218 10.83 -8.31 6.40
CA GLU A 218 10.82 -9.22 5.27
C GLU A 218 11.65 -10.49 5.57
N HIS A 219 11.23 -11.62 5.00
CA HIS A 219 11.99 -12.85 4.99
C HIS A 219 12.45 -13.17 3.58
N SER A 220 13.74 -13.34 3.43
CA SER A 220 14.32 -13.81 2.17
C SER A 220 14.42 -15.33 2.18
N VAL A 221 13.98 -15.96 1.10
CA VAL A 221 14.06 -17.40 0.93
C VAL A 221 15.36 -17.75 0.20
N TYR A 222 16.14 -18.62 0.81
CA TYR A 222 17.40 -19.11 0.26
C TYR A 222 17.28 -20.62 0.01
N LYS A 223 17.79 -21.07 -1.14
CA LYS A 223 18.09 -22.47 -1.34
C LYS A 223 19.37 -22.79 -0.58
N TYR A 224 19.30 -23.76 0.30
CA TYR A 224 20.44 -24.24 1.06
C TYR A 224 20.77 -25.65 0.58
N GLU A 225 21.91 -25.83 -0.09
CA GLU A 225 22.45 -27.13 -0.36
C GLU A 225 22.97 -27.72 0.96
N GLN A 226 22.38 -28.82 1.40
CA GLN A 226 22.83 -29.49 2.60
C GLN A 226 24.22 -30.09 2.30
N ILE A 227 25.26 -29.47 2.86
CA ILE A 227 26.58 -30.13 2.90
C ILE A 227 26.34 -31.43 3.66
N ARG A 228 26.52 -32.57 2.99
CA ARG A 228 26.41 -33.87 3.63
C ARG A 228 27.28 -33.85 4.85
N THR A 229 26.70 -34.13 6.02
CA THR A 229 27.43 -34.28 7.26
C THR A 229 28.48 -35.37 7.05
N PHE A 230 29.73 -35.00 7.18
CA PHE A 230 30.88 -35.85 6.99
C PHE A 230 30.79 -37.06 7.90
N THR A 231 30.82 -38.25 7.32
CA THR A 231 31.52 -39.34 7.95
C THR A 231 33.00 -38.97 7.93
N LEU A 232 33.56 -38.77 9.10
CA LEU A 232 34.99 -38.46 9.30
C LEU A 232 35.86 -39.58 8.75
N ASN A 233 36.13 -39.55 7.46
CA ASN A 233 37.32 -40.22 6.92
C ASN A 233 38.45 -39.21 6.93
N ALA A 234 39.41 -39.39 7.79
CA ALA A 234 40.51 -38.48 8.09
C ALA A 234 41.41 -38.11 6.88
N THR A 235 41.10 -38.56 5.68
CA THR A 235 41.83 -38.26 4.43
C THR A 235 41.26 -37.07 3.62
N GLU A 236 40.11 -36.56 3.93
CA GLU A 236 39.50 -35.45 3.18
C GLU A 236 39.65 -34.04 3.80
N TYR A 237 40.47 -33.92 4.85
CA TYR A 237 40.69 -32.65 5.56
C TYR A 237 41.68 -31.69 4.87
N LYS A 238 41.95 -31.81 3.59
CA LYS A 238 42.95 -30.99 2.88
C LYS A 238 42.40 -29.95 1.91
N GLN A 239 41.19 -29.47 2.09
CA GLN A 239 40.73 -28.27 1.35
C GLN A 239 39.91 -27.32 2.21
N THR A 240 40.48 -26.82 3.28
CA THR A 240 40.11 -25.54 3.83
C THR A 240 41.08 -24.51 3.27
N SER A 241 40.55 -23.58 2.49
CA SER A 241 41.31 -22.42 2.05
C SER A 241 41.81 -21.63 3.27
N THR A 242 43.04 -21.17 3.19
CA THR A 242 43.78 -20.45 4.23
C THR A 242 43.20 -19.12 4.69
N ASP A 243 42.00 -18.75 4.27
CA ASP A 243 41.45 -17.41 4.52
C ASP A 243 40.16 -17.31 5.36
N GLY A 244 39.75 -18.41 6.02
CA GLY A 244 38.63 -18.31 7.02
C GLY A 244 37.35 -17.67 6.53
N LYS A 245 37.15 -17.43 5.26
CA LYS A 245 35.93 -16.84 4.69
C LYS A 245 34.96 -17.94 4.30
N LEU A 246 33.85 -18.01 5.05
CA LEU A 246 32.65 -18.68 4.56
C LEU A 246 32.27 -18.04 3.21
N LEU A 247 32.44 -18.79 2.12
CA LEU A 247 31.98 -18.39 0.81
C LEU A 247 30.44 -18.48 0.79
N THR A 248 29.79 -17.42 1.24
CA THR A 248 28.37 -17.21 0.94
C THR A 248 28.26 -16.91 -0.55
N LYS A 249 28.00 -17.91 -1.38
CA LYS A 249 27.54 -17.66 -2.75
C LYS A 249 26.23 -16.89 -2.63
N ARG A 250 26.20 -15.64 -3.11
CA ARG A 250 24.98 -14.87 -3.29
C ARG A 250 24.01 -15.71 -4.11
N ALA A 251 22.87 -16.08 -3.51
CA ALA A 251 21.81 -16.76 -4.24
C ALA A 251 21.37 -15.86 -5.41
N LYS A 252 21.48 -16.37 -6.63
CA LYS A 252 20.82 -15.77 -7.79
C LYS A 252 19.32 -15.84 -7.55
N ASN A 253 18.59 -14.77 -7.84
CA ASN A 253 17.12 -14.79 -7.84
C ASN A 253 16.65 -15.95 -8.74
N TYR A 254 16.12 -16.99 -8.13
CA TYR A 254 15.57 -18.12 -8.85
C TYR A 254 14.11 -17.84 -9.17
N ASN A 255 13.78 -17.84 -10.47
CA ASN A 255 12.42 -18.09 -10.90
C ASN A 255 12.05 -19.50 -10.42
N CYS A 256 10.88 -19.62 -9.80
CA CYS A 256 10.37 -20.91 -9.33
C CYS A 256 9.90 -21.73 -10.54
N GLU A 257 10.84 -22.34 -11.27
CA GLU A 257 10.56 -23.49 -12.15
C GLU A 257 10.85 -24.72 -11.30
N SER A 258 9.89 -25.61 -11.24
CA SER A 258 9.96 -26.88 -10.51
C SER A 258 11.00 -27.79 -11.17
N GLU A 259 12.26 -27.63 -10.82
CA GLU A 259 13.24 -28.68 -11.04
C GLU A 259 13.09 -29.71 -9.93
N ALA A 260 13.21 -30.98 -10.32
CA ALA A 260 13.04 -32.12 -9.45
C ALA A 260 13.88 -31.97 -8.16
N ASP A 261 13.22 -32.15 -7.04
CA ASP A 261 13.84 -32.18 -5.72
C ASP A 261 14.83 -33.36 -5.67
N ASP A 262 16.13 -33.10 -5.82
CA ASP A 262 17.18 -34.10 -5.70
C ASP A 262 17.47 -34.50 -4.23
N GLY A 263 16.59 -34.12 -3.31
CA GLY A 263 16.64 -34.47 -1.89
C GLY A 263 17.71 -33.75 -1.06
N ASN A 264 18.56 -32.94 -1.67
CA ASN A 264 19.66 -32.25 -0.99
C ASN A 264 19.46 -30.74 -0.83
N VAL A 265 18.42 -30.17 -1.44
CA VAL A 265 18.15 -28.73 -1.39
C VAL A 265 17.05 -28.44 -0.40
N ARG A 266 17.33 -27.63 0.62
CA ARG A 266 16.33 -27.12 1.54
C ARG A 266 16.08 -25.64 1.30
N LEU A 267 14.81 -25.23 1.37
CA LEU A 267 14.43 -23.83 1.38
C LEU A 267 14.48 -23.33 2.84
N ILE A 268 15.26 -22.29 3.09
CA ILE A 268 15.36 -21.67 4.41
C ILE A 268 14.90 -20.24 4.30
N GLY A 269 13.86 -19.88 5.05
CA GLY A 269 13.44 -18.49 5.26
C GLY A 269 14.31 -17.86 6.34
N ARG A 270 14.96 -16.73 6.02
CA ARG A 270 15.69 -15.92 7.00
C ARG A 270 15.19 -14.50 6.97
N PRO A 271 15.00 -13.87 8.14
CA PRO A 271 14.70 -12.45 8.17
C PRO A 271 15.88 -11.67 7.58
N VAL A 272 15.57 -10.56 6.89
CA VAL A 272 16.60 -9.61 6.44
C VAL A 272 17.38 -9.08 7.63
N VAL A 273 18.69 -8.90 7.44
CA VAL A 273 19.59 -8.41 8.52
C VAL A 273 19.30 -6.95 8.84
N GLN A 274 18.95 -6.16 7.83
CA GLN A 274 18.63 -4.75 7.98
C GLN A 274 17.14 -4.56 7.75
N ILE A 275 16.44 -4.01 8.73
CA ILE A 275 15.04 -3.59 8.63
C ILE A 275 15.06 -2.09 8.36
N LYS A 276 14.19 -1.61 7.47
CA LYS A 276 13.95 -0.18 7.33
C LYS A 276 13.49 0.34 8.69
N GLY A 277 14.06 1.43 9.12
CA GLY A 277 13.72 2.06 10.39
C GLY A 277 12.34 2.69 10.37
N HIS A 278 12.18 3.75 11.14
CA HIS A 278 10.95 4.52 11.23
C HIS A 278 10.44 4.95 9.84
N THR A 279 9.14 4.76 9.58
CA THR A 279 8.44 5.25 8.39
C THR A 279 7.44 6.35 8.76
N SER A 280 6.59 6.08 9.74
CA SER A 280 5.53 6.98 10.21
C SER A 280 4.92 6.48 11.50
N TYR A 281 4.25 7.37 12.21
CA TYR A 281 3.37 7.06 13.33
C TYR A 281 1.91 7.11 12.87
N LEU A 282 1.14 6.12 13.27
CA LEU A 282 -0.29 6.01 13.05
C LEU A 282 -1.00 6.21 14.39
N THR A 283 -1.68 7.33 14.57
CA THR A 283 -2.41 7.63 15.79
C THR A 283 -3.89 7.36 15.57
N PHE A 284 -4.45 6.43 16.33
CA PHE A 284 -5.86 6.06 16.30
C PHE A 284 -6.60 6.60 17.51
N ALA A 285 -7.88 6.90 17.33
CA ALA A 285 -8.77 7.23 18.43
C ALA A 285 -10.22 6.89 18.06
N SER A 286 -11.03 6.71 19.10
CA SER A 286 -12.45 6.40 19.00
C SER A 286 -13.30 7.60 19.48
N LEU A 287 -14.46 7.77 18.87
CA LEU A 287 -15.45 8.75 19.31
C LEU A 287 -16.79 8.05 19.51
N ILE A 288 -17.32 8.15 20.73
CA ILE A 288 -18.68 7.78 21.11
C ILE A 288 -19.31 9.02 21.69
N LYS A 289 -20.37 9.54 21.10
CA LYS A 289 -21.19 10.53 21.81
C LYS A 289 -22.05 9.80 22.84
N LYS A 290 -21.85 10.20 24.10
CA LYS A 290 -22.73 9.81 25.21
C LYS A 290 -24.07 10.55 25.10
#